data_57c45ce09f35623fd3c0c6580b692b1b
#
_entry.id   57c45ce09f35623fd3c0c6580b692b1b
#
_cell.length_a   1.000
_cell.length_b   1.000
_cell.length_c   1.000
_cell.angle_alpha   90.00
_cell.angle_beta   90.00
_cell.angle_gamma   90.00
#
_symmetry.space_group_name_H-M   'P 1'
#
loop_
_entity.id
_entity.type
_entity.pdbx_description
1 polymer ?
#
loop_
_entity_poly.entity_id
_entity_poly.type
_entity_poly.pdbx_seq_one_letter_code
_entity_poly.pdbx_strand_id
1 'polypeptide(L)'
;VIELLRAAGYATAPEAGRAIIRQQQAIGGSALPWADRSLFAELMLAWELRSHQWALDQPGPVFFDHAVPSVAGYLRLCELPVPSHVDSAARLFRYHPTVFVAPPWPDIYRTDTERQQSADEAVATHDALVATYRHYGYRLVELPRTSPQNRLDFLLSVTG
;
A
#
# COMPACT_ATOMS: atom_id res chain seq x y z
N VAL A 1 2.44 0.93 12.35
CA VAL A 1 3.73 0.21 12.24
C VAL A 1 4.75 1.06 11.48
N ILE A 2 4.42 1.65 10.31
CA ILE A 2 5.36 2.48 9.51
C ILE A 2 5.98 3.61 10.33
N GLU A 3 5.19 4.35 11.13
CA GLU A 3 5.72 5.42 12.00
C GLU A 3 6.71 4.89 13.06
N LEU A 4 6.47 3.70 13.60
CA LEU A 4 7.39 3.06 14.55
C LEU A 4 8.68 2.61 13.88
N LEU A 5 8.61 2.08 12.65
CA LEU A 5 9.79 1.75 11.84
C LEU A 5 10.64 3.01 11.59
N ARG A 6 9.99 4.12 11.23
CA ARG A 6 10.67 5.41 11.04
C ARG A 6 11.32 5.90 12.32
N ALA A 7 10.61 5.83 13.45
CA ALA A 7 11.15 6.21 14.75
C ALA A 7 12.31 5.31 15.19
N ALA A 8 12.35 4.05 14.76
CA ALA A 8 13.45 3.11 14.97
C ALA A 8 14.63 3.31 14.00
N GLY A 9 14.57 4.30 13.10
CA GLY A 9 15.66 4.65 12.19
C GLY A 9 15.64 3.92 10.84
N TYR A 10 14.58 3.16 10.53
CA TYR A 10 14.45 2.52 9.22
C TYR A 10 13.94 3.51 8.16
N ALA A 11 14.43 3.36 6.94
CA ALA A 11 13.90 4.09 5.80
C ALA A 11 12.48 3.60 5.46
N THR A 12 11.58 4.54 5.21
CA THR A 12 10.18 4.24 4.87
C THR A 12 9.75 5.06 3.66
N ALA A 13 9.11 4.43 2.69
CA ALA A 13 8.51 5.14 1.57
C ALA A 13 7.21 5.84 2.00
N PRO A 14 6.99 7.10 1.55
CA PRO A 14 5.76 7.82 1.87
C PRO A 14 4.56 7.21 1.12
N GLU A 15 3.38 7.21 1.78
CA GLU A 15 2.13 6.72 1.21
C GLU A 15 1.70 7.58 0.01
N ALA A 16 1.41 6.94 -1.13
CA ALA A 16 1.01 7.61 -2.35
C ALA A 16 -0.41 8.18 -2.30
N GLY A 17 -1.40 7.37 -1.90
CA GLY A 17 -2.81 7.70 -2.05
C GLY A 17 -3.22 9.01 -1.39
N ARG A 18 -2.94 9.19 -0.11
CA ARG A 18 -3.29 10.41 0.62
C ARG A 18 -2.53 11.64 0.12
N ALA A 19 -1.26 11.48 -0.27
CA ALA A 19 -0.49 12.58 -0.82
C ALA A 19 -1.07 13.08 -2.15
N ILE A 20 -1.43 12.16 -3.04
CA ILE A 20 -2.07 12.48 -4.32
C ILE A 20 -3.43 13.17 -4.11
N ILE A 21 -4.27 12.64 -3.21
CA ILE A 21 -5.57 13.25 -2.89
C ILE A 21 -5.39 14.71 -2.47
N ARG A 22 -4.51 14.99 -1.51
CA ARG A 22 -4.25 16.37 -1.06
C ARG A 22 -3.74 17.28 -2.18
N GLN A 23 -2.82 16.77 -3.01
CA GLN A 23 -2.28 17.52 -4.13
C GLN A 23 -3.35 17.84 -5.17
N GLN A 24 -4.16 16.85 -5.55
CA GLN A 24 -5.24 17.01 -6.52
C GLN A 24 -6.32 17.98 -6.03
N GLN A 25 -6.70 17.89 -4.76
CA GLN A 25 -7.63 18.85 -4.16
C GLN A 25 -7.07 20.27 -4.16
N ALA A 26 -5.80 20.44 -3.88
CA ALA A 26 -5.16 21.77 -3.85
C ALA A 26 -5.11 22.45 -5.23
N ILE A 27 -5.00 21.68 -6.31
CA ILE A 27 -4.90 22.21 -7.68
C ILE A 27 -6.21 22.09 -8.48
N GLY A 28 -7.29 21.58 -7.88
CA GLY A 28 -8.54 21.33 -8.58
C GLY A 28 -8.46 20.23 -9.64
N GLY A 29 -7.55 19.26 -9.44
CA GLY A 29 -7.37 18.13 -10.35
C GLY A 29 -8.43 17.06 -10.17
N SER A 30 -8.59 16.19 -11.17
CA SER A 30 -9.59 15.12 -11.20
C SER A 30 -9.07 13.74 -10.82
N ALA A 31 -7.76 13.57 -10.60
CA ALA A 31 -7.18 12.28 -10.21
C ALA A 31 -7.48 11.95 -8.75
N LEU A 32 -8.73 11.59 -8.47
CA LEU A 32 -9.29 11.34 -7.14
C LEU A 32 -10.12 10.05 -7.17
N PRO A 33 -10.17 9.28 -6.08
CA PRO A 33 -10.93 8.01 -6.02
C PRO A 33 -12.43 8.17 -6.29
N TRP A 34 -12.99 9.36 -6.08
CA TRP A 34 -14.40 9.68 -6.30
C TRP A 34 -14.69 10.44 -7.62
N ALA A 35 -13.64 10.75 -8.41
CA ALA A 35 -13.78 11.49 -9.67
C ALA A 35 -13.22 10.67 -10.85
N ASP A 36 -11.92 10.48 -10.95
CA ASP A 36 -11.28 9.69 -12.01
C ASP A 36 -10.35 8.65 -11.39
N ARG A 37 -10.88 7.45 -11.19
CA ARG A 37 -10.15 6.32 -10.58
C ARG A 37 -8.98 5.83 -11.42
N SER A 38 -9.13 5.86 -12.75
CA SER A 38 -8.07 5.41 -13.66
C SER A 38 -6.90 6.38 -13.63
N LEU A 39 -7.16 7.67 -13.69
CA LEU A 39 -6.12 8.70 -13.58
C LEU A 39 -5.46 8.70 -12.18
N PHE A 40 -6.25 8.48 -11.12
CA PHE A 40 -5.73 8.32 -9.76
C PHE A 40 -4.77 7.12 -9.68
N ALA A 41 -5.12 5.98 -10.29
CA ALA A 41 -4.27 4.80 -10.35
C ALA A 41 -2.96 5.07 -11.12
N GLU A 42 -2.99 5.83 -12.22
CA GLU A 42 -1.78 6.22 -12.96
C GLU A 42 -0.84 7.09 -12.11
N LEU A 43 -1.37 8.04 -11.34
CA LEU A 43 -0.55 8.84 -10.43
C LEU A 43 0.03 7.99 -9.30
N MET A 44 -0.73 7.04 -8.75
CA MET A 44 -0.20 6.09 -7.77
C MET A 44 0.92 5.24 -8.37
N LEU A 45 0.75 4.74 -9.59
CA LEU A 45 1.79 3.97 -10.29
C LEU A 45 3.08 4.78 -10.43
N ALA A 46 2.98 6.01 -10.94
CA ALA A 46 4.15 6.89 -11.09
C ALA A 46 4.85 7.17 -9.75
N TRP A 47 4.08 7.34 -8.69
CA TRP A 47 4.61 7.54 -7.33
C TRP A 47 5.35 6.30 -6.82
N GLU A 48 4.74 5.12 -6.95
CA GLU A 48 5.34 3.87 -6.47
C GLU A 48 6.60 3.49 -7.26
N LEU A 49 6.64 3.72 -8.57
CA LEU A 49 7.84 3.52 -9.38
C LEU A 49 8.99 4.42 -8.93
N ARG A 50 8.70 5.70 -8.66
CA ARG A 50 9.68 6.64 -8.11
C ARG A 50 10.17 6.22 -6.72
N SER A 51 9.26 5.79 -5.85
CA SER A 51 9.59 5.31 -4.50
C SER A 51 10.45 4.05 -4.54
N HIS A 52 10.14 3.12 -5.46
CA HIS A 52 10.95 1.93 -5.68
C HIS A 52 12.37 2.30 -6.13
N GLN A 53 12.51 3.20 -7.12
CA GLN A 53 13.82 3.64 -7.58
C GLN A 53 14.64 4.31 -6.46
N TRP A 54 14.00 5.20 -5.68
CA TRP A 54 14.64 5.81 -4.52
C TRP A 54 15.11 4.78 -3.50
N ALA A 55 14.34 3.72 -3.27
CA ALA A 55 14.67 2.68 -2.30
C ALA A 55 15.94 1.89 -2.68
N LEU A 56 16.23 1.74 -3.97
CA LEU A 56 17.44 1.07 -4.43
C LEU A 56 18.74 1.80 -4.05
N ASP A 57 18.65 3.10 -3.82
CA ASP A 57 19.79 3.95 -3.43
C ASP A 57 19.98 4.02 -1.90
N GLN A 58 19.12 3.37 -1.12
CA GLN A 58 19.21 3.41 0.34
C GLN A 58 20.20 2.35 0.86
N PRO A 59 20.95 2.64 1.93
CA PRO A 59 21.99 1.74 2.45
C PRO A 59 21.46 0.53 3.23
N GLY A 60 20.14 0.41 3.39
CA GLY A 60 19.51 -0.65 4.20
C GLY A 60 18.10 -0.97 3.75
N PRO A 61 17.36 -1.77 4.50
CA PRO A 61 16.01 -2.12 4.16
C PRO A 61 15.09 -0.89 4.16
N VAL A 62 14.24 -0.78 3.15
CA VAL A 62 13.20 0.25 3.04
C VAL A 62 11.83 -0.40 3.20
N PHE A 63 11.01 0.14 4.07
CA PHE A 63 9.65 -0.34 4.30
C PHE A 63 8.64 0.51 3.54
N PHE A 64 7.71 -0.17 2.89
CA PHE A 64 6.64 0.43 2.12
C PHE A 64 5.30 0.13 2.79
N ASP A 65 4.42 1.13 2.88
CA ASP A 65 3.03 0.89 3.31
C ASP A 65 2.25 0.22 2.17
N HIS A 66 2.44 0.72 0.96
CA HIS A 66 1.96 0.15 -0.29
C HIS A 66 3.09 0.07 -1.31
N ALA A 67 2.85 -0.66 -2.41
CA ALA A 67 3.84 -0.90 -3.46
C ALA A 67 3.15 -1.02 -4.82
N VAL A 68 3.91 -1.11 -5.91
CA VAL A 68 3.38 -1.20 -7.28
C VAL A 68 2.23 -2.21 -7.43
N PRO A 69 2.27 -3.44 -6.86
CA PRO A 69 1.14 -4.38 -6.96
C PRO A 69 -0.17 -3.84 -6.33
N SER A 70 -0.09 -2.95 -5.35
CA SER A 70 -1.29 -2.34 -4.75
C SER A 70 -2.10 -1.52 -5.74
N VAL A 71 -1.47 -0.96 -6.77
CA VAL A 71 -2.16 -0.22 -7.84
C VAL A 71 -3.07 -1.15 -8.64
N ALA A 72 -2.59 -2.34 -8.99
CA ALA A 72 -3.41 -3.36 -9.63
C ALA A 72 -4.54 -3.85 -8.71
N GLY A 73 -4.27 -3.96 -7.40
CA GLY A 73 -5.27 -4.29 -6.38
C GLY A 73 -6.37 -3.23 -6.28
N TYR A 74 -6.00 -1.97 -6.31
CA TYR A 74 -6.94 -0.86 -6.32
C TYR A 74 -7.85 -0.87 -7.57
N LEU A 75 -7.28 -1.09 -8.76
CA LEU A 75 -8.06 -1.18 -9.98
C LEU A 75 -9.07 -2.34 -9.94
N ARG A 76 -8.65 -3.51 -9.46
CA ARG A 76 -9.54 -4.67 -9.27
C ARG A 76 -10.65 -4.39 -8.27
N LEU A 77 -10.33 -3.75 -7.15
CA LEU A 77 -11.33 -3.32 -6.15
C LEU A 77 -12.37 -2.38 -6.75
N CYS A 78 -11.95 -1.51 -7.68
CA CYS A 78 -12.83 -0.59 -8.40
C CYS A 78 -13.54 -1.24 -9.59
N GLU A 79 -13.38 -2.55 -9.81
CA GLU A 79 -13.93 -3.29 -10.97
C GLU A 79 -13.44 -2.72 -12.33
N LEU A 80 -12.25 -2.14 -12.33
CA LEU A 80 -11.60 -1.60 -13.53
C LEU A 80 -10.60 -2.62 -14.09
N PRO A 81 -10.41 -2.67 -15.41
CA PRO A 81 -9.38 -3.51 -16.01
C PRO A 81 -7.99 -3.06 -15.54
N VAL A 82 -7.09 -4.01 -15.32
CA VAL A 82 -5.68 -3.72 -15.07
C VAL A 82 -4.96 -3.54 -16.41
N PRO A 83 -4.51 -2.32 -16.75
CA PRO A 83 -3.80 -2.09 -18.00
C PRO A 83 -2.50 -2.90 -18.08
N SER A 84 -2.07 -3.24 -19.28
CA SER A 84 -0.87 -4.07 -19.51
C SER A 84 0.40 -3.46 -18.92
N HIS A 85 0.54 -2.14 -18.94
CA HIS A 85 1.69 -1.46 -18.33
C HIS A 85 1.69 -1.53 -16.81
N VAL A 86 0.53 -1.53 -16.15
CA VAL A 86 0.40 -1.74 -14.69
C VAL A 86 0.78 -3.17 -14.32
N ASP A 87 0.29 -4.17 -15.08
CA ASP A 87 0.67 -5.58 -14.88
C ASP A 87 2.17 -5.79 -15.09
N SER A 88 2.73 -5.21 -16.15
CA SER A 88 4.17 -5.24 -16.42
C SER A 88 4.98 -4.61 -15.30
N ALA A 89 4.55 -3.46 -14.79
CA ALA A 89 5.21 -2.80 -13.67
C ALA A 89 5.22 -3.68 -12.41
N ALA A 90 4.10 -4.30 -12.07
CA ALA A 90 3.99 -5.18 -10.90
C ALA A 90 4.87 -6.45 -11.02
N ARG A 91 5.16 -6.89 -12.25
CA ARG A 91 6.05 -8.03 -12.51
C ARG A 91 7.53 -7.63 -12.51
N LEU A 92 7.87 -6.46 -13.00
CA LEU A 92 9.25 -5.98 -13.17
C LEU A 92 9.82 -5.35 -11.90
N PHE A 93 9.04 -4.49 -11.23
CA PHE A 93 9.48 -3.78 -10.01
C PHE A 93 9.18 -4.63 -8.79
N ARG A 94 10.12 -5.51 -8.47
CA ARG A 94 9.97 -6.50 -7.40
C ARG A 94 10.43 -5.96 -6.05
N TYR A 95 9.72 -6.38 -5.01
CA TYR A 95 10.01 -6.12 -3.61
C TYR A 95 10.47 -7.40 -2.93
N HIS A 96 10.73 -7.35 -1.63
CA HIS A 96 11.02 -8.54 -0.85
C HIS A 96 9.91 -9.59 -1.02
N PRO A 97 10.23 -10.89 -1.15
CA PRO A 97 9.23 -11.94 -1.43
C PRO A 97 8.14 -12.07 -0.37
N THR A 98 8.42 -11.64 0.87
CA THR A 98 7.45 -11.65 1.96
C THR A 98 6.80 -10.28 2.09
N VAL A 99 5.47 -10.25 2.08
CA VAL A 99 4.65 -9.06 2.31
C VAL A 99 3.84 -9.26 3.58
N PHE A 100 3.90 -8.29 4.48
CA PHE A 100 3.11 -8.31 5.71
C PHE A 100 1.73 -7.72 5.44
N VAL A 101 0.69 -8.40 5.92
CA VAL A 101 -0.69 -7.99 5.72
C VAL A 101 -1.32 -7.70 7.07
N ALA A 102 -1.87 -6.49 7.24
CA ALA A 102 -2.65 -6.16 8.42
C ALA A 102 -4.06 -6.75 8.26
N PRO A 103 -4.49 -7.67 9.14
CA PRO A 103 -5.84 -8.21 9.06
C PRO A 103 -6.87 -7.13 9.37
N PRO A 104 -8.08 -7.20 8.80
CA PRO A 104 -9.19 -6.36 9.23
C PRO A 104 -9.42 -6.56 10.74
N TRP A 105 -9.50 -5.46 11.46
CA TRP A 105 -9.69 -5.50 12.92
C TRP A 105 -10.80 -4.52 13.33
N PRO A 106 -12.07 -4.95 13.30
CA PRO A 106 -13.20 -4.08 13.56
C PRO A 106 -13.14 -3.38 14.93
N ASP A 107 -12.60 -4.04 15.96
CA ASP A 107 -12.56 -3.52 17.33
C ASP A 107 -11.72 -2.25 17.50
N ILE A 108 -10.73 -2.03 16.62
CA ILE A 108 -9.88 -0.84 16.65
C ILE A 108 -10.13 0.09 15.44
N TYR A 109 -11.13 -0.25 14.63
CA TYR A 109 -11.44 0.53 13.43
C TYR A 109 -12.07 1.86 13.85
N ARG A 110 -11.32 2.95 13.60
CA ARG A 110 -11.83 4.32 13.80
C ARG A 110 -11.89 5.01 12.45
N THR A 111 -13.03 5.59 12.15
CA THR A 111 -13.18 6.52 11.04
C THR A 111 -12.59 7.87 11.44
N ASP A 112 -11.68 8.39 10.66
CA ASP A 112 -11.23 9.77 10.72
C ASP A 112 -11.70 10.55 9.49
N THR A 113 -11.46 11.85 9.45
CA THR A 113 -11.89 12.73 8.35
C THR A 113 -11.29 12.36 6.98
N GLU A 114 -10.18 11.62 6.96
CA GLU A 114 -9.50 11.15 5.75
C GLU A 114 -9.83 9.68 5.43
N ARG A 115 -10.31 8.92 6.42
CA ARG A 115 -10.64 7.51 6.31
C ARG A 115 -12.15 7.31 6.46
N GLN A 116 -12.88 7.50 5.36
CA GLN A 116 -14.35 7.36 5.32
C GLN A 116 -14.81 5.92 4.99
N GLN A 117 -13.88 4.97 4.86
CA GLN A 117 -14.22 3.59 4.55
C GLN A 117 -15.02 2.94 5.69
N SER A 118 -16.09 2.24 5.33
CA SER A 118 -16.80 1.34 6.24
C SER A 118 -15.97 0.11 6.60
N ALA A 119 -16.38 -0.64 7.62
CA ALA A 119 -15.73 -1.90 7.97
C ALA A 119 -15.77 -2.91 6.82
N ASP A 120 -16.88 -2.96 6.06
CA ASP A 120 -17.04 -3.84 4.90
C ASP A 120 -16.12 -3.44 3.75
N GLU A 121 -15.96 -2.15 3.49
CA GLU A 121 -15.02 -1.64 2.50
C GLU A 121 -13.56 -1.94 2.88
N ALA A 122 -13.23 -1.89 4.17
CA ALA A 122 -11.90 -2.25 4.65
C ALA A 122 -11.61 -3.75 4.45
N VAL A 123 -12.60 -4.63 4.64
CA VAL A 123 -12.49 -6.07 4.35
C VAL A 123 -12.32 -6.29 2.85
N ALA A 124 -13.14 -5.66 2.01
CA ALA A 124 -13.06 -5.78 0.55
C ALA A 124 -11.69 -5.31 0.03
N THR A 125 -11.17 -4.20 0.55
CA THR A 125 -9.84 -3.69 0.22
C THR A 125 -8.75 -4.68 0.60
N HIS A 126 -8.80 -5.22 1.82
CA HIS A 126 -7.87 -6.24 2.29
C HIS A 126 -7.88 -7.46 1.37
N ASP A 127 -9.05 -8.00 1.07
CA ASP A 127 -9.19 -9.21 0.26
C ASP A 127 -8.69 -9.01 -1.17
N ALA A 128 -8.97 -7.84 -1.77
CA ALA A 128 -8.46 -7.46 -3.09
C ALA A 128 -6.92 -7.37 -3.11
N LEU A 129 -6.32 -6.78 -2.08
CA LEU A 129 -4.87 -6.68 -1.94
C LEU A 129 -4.23 -8.07 -1.72
N VAL A 130 -4.77 -8.88 -0.83
CA VAL A 130 -4.32 -10.26 -0.57
C VAL A 130 -4.33 -11.08 -1.86
N ALA A 131 -5.44 -11.07 -2.59
CA ALA A 131 -5.55 -11.79 -3.86
C ALA A 131 -4.54 -11.29 -4.89
N THR A 132 -4.32 -9.97 -4.96
CA THR A 132 -3.41 -9.34 -5.91
C THR A 132 -1.95 -9.67 -5.61
N TYR A 133 -1.51 -9.55 -4.38
CA TYR A 133 -0.12 -9.89 -4.03
C TYR A 133 0.16 -11.40 -4.24
N ARG A 134 -0.79 -12.28 -3.93
CA ARG A 134 -0.69 -13.71 -4.25
C ARG A 134 -0.58 -13.95 -5.75
N HIS A 135 -1.38 -13.25 -6.56
CA HIS A 135 -1.33 -13.33 -8.02
C HIS A 135 0.07 -12.99 -8.58
N TYR A 136 0.74 -12.01 -7.98
CA TYR A 136 2.11 -11.64 -8.34
C TYR A 136 3.19 -12.48 -7.66
N GLY A 137 2.83 -13.54 -6.94
CA GLY A 137 3.75 -14.53 -6.39
C GLY A 137 4.43 -14.11 -5.08
N TYR A 138 3.86 -13.19 -4.31
CA TYR A 138 4.35 -12.84 -2.99
C TYR A 138 3.84 -13.80 -1.92
N ARG A 139 4.70 -14.10 -0.94
CA ARG A 139 4.31 -14.81 0.28
C ARG A 139 3.73 -13.80 1.27
N LEU A 140 2.52 -14.07 1.74
CA LEU A 140 1.84 -13.20 2.70
C LEU A 140 2.03 -13.71 4.12
N VAL A 141 2.36 -12.80 5.03
CA VAL A 141 2.45 -13.04 6.47
C VAL A 141 1.51 -12.06 7.17
N GLU A 142 0.52 -12.60 7.87
CA GLU A 142 -0.44 -11.78 8.61
C GLU A 142 0.20 -11.22 9.87
N LEU A 143 0.04 -9.92 10.08
CA LEU A 143 0.45 -9.26 11.32
C LEU A 143 -0.51 -9.66 12.46
N PRO A 144 0.00 -9.94 13.66
CA PRO A 144 -0.84 -10.31 14.78
C PRO A 144 -1.78 -9.16 15.20
N ARG A 145 -2.97 -9.51 15.71
CA ARG A 145 -3.92 -8.54 16.29
C ARG A 145 -3.48 -8.15 17.70
N THR A 146 -2.50 -7.29 17.78
CA THR A 146 -1.87 -6.86 19.01
C THR A 146 -1.43 -5.39 18.91
N SER A 147 -0.75 -4.88 19.94
CA SER A 147 -0.27 -3.49 19.98
C SER A 147 0.63 -3.18 18.76
N PRO A 148 0.70 -1.91 18.34
CA PRO A 148 1.60 -1.50 17.26
C PRO A 148 3.07 -1.87 17.52
N GLN A 149 3.53 -1.82 18.78
CA GLN A 149 4.89 -2.22 19.14
C GLN A 149 5.12 -3.71 18.93
N ASN A 150 4.23 -4.56 19.41
CA ASN A 150 4.35 -6.02 19.21
C ASN A 150 4.29 -6.41 17.73
N ARG A 151 3.55 -5.66 16.91
CA ARG A 151 3.54 -5.84 15.44
C ARG A 151 4.89 -5.47 14.83
N LEU A 152 5.52 -4.39 15.30
CA LEU A 152 6.86 -4.02 14.87
C LEU A 152 7.86 -5.13 15.23
N ASP A 153 7.86 -5.59 16.47
CA ASP A 153 8.77 -6.63 16.95
C ASP A 153 8.60 -7.93 16.17
N PHE A 154 7.34 -8.32 15.89
CA PHE A 154 7.04 -9.47 15.05
C PHE A 154 7.58 -9.29 13.62
N LEU A 155 7.33 -8.14 12.99
CA LEU A 155 7.80 -7.84 11.64
C LEU A 155 9.34 -7.94 11.57
N LEU A 156 10.04 -7.31 12.50
CA LEU A 156 11.51 -7.35 12.57
C LEU A 156 12.06 -8.76 12.83
N SER A 157 11.37 -9.58 13.60
CA SER A 157 11.76 -10.98 13.84
C SER A 157 11.66 -11.87 12.59
N VAL A 158 10.82 -11.50 11.62
CA VAL A 158 10.64 -12.25 10.37
C VAL A 158 11.56 -11.75 9.25
N THR A 159 11.99 -10.48 9.32
CA THR A 159 12.83 -9.85 8.29
C THR A 159 14.32 -9.87 8.62
N GLY A 160 14.70 -10.03 9.89
CA GLY A 160 16.09 -10.21 10.36
C GLY A 160 16.49 -11.65 10.30
#